data_96683ea7653f0d0f30ba5f742e0f1e8c
#
_entry.id   96683ea7653f0d0f30ba5f742e0f1e8c
#
_cell.length_a   1.000
_cell.length_b   1.000
_cell.length_c   1.000
_cell.angle_alpha   90.00
_cell.angle_beta   90.00
_cell.angle_gamma   90.00
#
_symmetry.space_group_name_H-M   'P 1'
#
loop_
_entity.id
_entity.type
_entity.pdbx_description
1 polymer ?
#
loop_
_entity_poly.entity_id
_entity_poly.type
_entity_poly.pdbx_seq_one_letter_code
_entity_poly.pdbx_strand_id
1 'polypeptide(L)'
;DISDPQTLKILVLSKQFDKYQNTLVNAANKVFSGIRSWYEYWSNPSVQYSEYVLITGRLRDMQSTAGDISVHVLPDTLSFIRAYLQGGKVLTSKNCPDESVNLLFPYALQKGNLDEAILNCLNLVHFQNTDVMGKWATMNNGQKQLAMLWMQLHQQDDYLSYCVRKAKNANDLVDNIYHDIFSLRLRHPEWEKESQELMSALNLSKDPAFFKALDEIPDYKLRLCYLTGNTQAERIYLIHMIGEWLRMDAQQALSCSEVQSAYPELYAYLQHTELFRDSDSERYFDSYKSYKLSNRLPQDEDIYFSNFDINSYPYRYTLLSDSITTDSVILWIDALGAEWLSLLCWTLQKDSNGPYHEVHPQTEQARGEAYRLQAFRHP
;
A
#
# COMPACT_ATOMS: atom_id res chain seq x y z
N ASP A 1 -23.09 -25.39 -27.90
CA ASP A 1 -23.49 -24.68 -29.12
C ASP A 1 -24.99 -24.40 -29.06
N ILE A 2 -25.34 -23.14 -28.75
CA ILE A 2 -26.72 -22.66 -28.54
C ILE A 2 -27.22 -21.94 -29.85
N SER A 3 -26.76 -22.36 -31.01
CA SER A 3 -26.96 -21.62 -32.25
C SER A 3 -27.99 -22.26 -33.19
N ASP A 4 -28.74 -23.28 -32.76
CA ASP A 4 -29.81 -23.84 -33.59
C ASP A 4 -31.12 -23.07 -33.36
N PRO A 5 -31.65 -22.34 -34.34
CA PRO A 5 -32.83 -21.49 -34.21
C PRO A 5 -34.15 -22.24 -34.06
N GLN A 6 -34.14 -23.57 -34.16
CA GLN A 6 -35.35 -24.40 -34.06
C GLN A 6 -35.55 -25.08 -32.69
N THR A 7 -34.56 -25.02 -31.78
CA THR A 7 -34.66 -25.70 -30.49
C THR A 7 -35.34 -24.80 -29.46
N LEU A 8 -36.39 -25.31 -28.81
CA LEU A 8 -37.06 -24.63 -27.70
C LEU A 8 -36.11 -24.55 -26.50
N LYS A 9 -35.83 -23.34 -25.98
CA LYS A 9 -34.96 -23.12 -24.85
C LYS A 9 -35.78 -22.90 -23.58
N ILE A 10 -35.53 -23.72 -22.56
CA ILE A 10 -36.14 -23.61 -21.25
C ILE A 10 -35.05 -23.42 -20.20
N LEU A 11 -35.05 -22.26 -19.57
CA LEU A 11 -34.17 -21.95 -18.45
C LEU A 11 -34.90 -22.21 -17.13
N VAL A 12 -34.45 -23.15 -16.35
CA VAL A 12 -35.03 -23.52 -15.07
C VAL A 12 -34.18 -22.95 -13.93
N LEU A 13 -34.76 -22.05 -13.14
CA LEU A 13 -34.11 -21.33 -12.06
C LEU A 13 -34.72 -21.72 -10.73
N SER A 14 -33.91 -21.70 -9.66
CA SER A 14 -34.38 -21.92 -8.28
C SER A 14 -35.22 -20.74 -7.78
N LYS A 15 -35.93 -20.95 -6.65
CA LYS A 15 -36.74 -19.90 -6.00
C LYS A 15 -35.96 -18.65 -5.57
N GLN A 16 -34.65 -18.72 -5.40
CA GLN A 16 -33.84 -17.53 -5.06
C GLN A 16 -33.90 -16.45 -6.16
N PHE A 17 -34.31 -16.82 -7.38
CA PHE A 17 -34.50 -15.90 -8.48
C PHE A 17 -35.85 -15.15 -8.47
N ASP A 18 -36.76 -15.46 -7.54
CA ASP A 18 -38.05 -14.74 -7.42
C ASP A 18 -37.82 -13.23 -7.21
N LYS A 19 -36.77 -12.84 -6.47
CA LYS A 19 -36.39 -11.44 -6.26
C LYS A 19 -35.98 -10.70 -7.57
N TYR A 20 -35.63 -11.44 -8.61
CA TYR A 20 -35.21 -10.89 -9.91
C TYR A 20 -36.28 -11.06 -11.00
N GLN A 21 -37.49 -11.49 -10.65
CA GLN A 21 -38.53 -11.81 -11.63
C GLN A 21 -38.80 -10.65 -12.61
N ASN A 22 -38.93 -9.42 -12.11
CA ASN A 22 -39.20 -8.25 -12.97
C ASN A 22 -38.03 -7.99 -13.95
N THR A 23 -36.78 -8.18 -13.51
CA THR A 23 -35.60 -8.01 -14.35
C THR A 23 -35.51 -9.12 -15.40
N LEU A 24 -35.86 -10.36 -15.03
CA LEU A 24 -35.91 -11.49 -15.94
C LEU A 24 -37.00 -11.34 -16.99
N VAL A 25 -38.16 -10.77 -16.65
CA VAL A 25 -39.23 -10.46 -17.63
C VAL A 25 -38.72 -9.52 -18.71
N ASN A 26 -37.90 -8.55 -18.38
CA ASN A 26 -37.33 -7.61 -19.36
C ASN A 26 -36.22 -8.24 -20.23
N ALA A 27 -35.56 -9.30 -19.72
CA ALA A 27 -34.44 -9.96 -20.39
C ALA A 27 -34.84 -11.25 -21.13
N ALA A 28 -35.98 -11.86 -20.79
CA ALA A 28 -36.48 -13.12 -21.34
C ALA A 28 -37.85 -12.93 -22.03
N ASN A 29 -38.16 -13.81 -23.00
CA ASN A 29 -39.43 -13.73 -23.74
C ASN A 29 -40.65 -14.06 -22.85
N LYS A 30 -40.54 -15.05 -21.97
CA LYS A 30 -41.61 -15.42 -21.04
C LYS A 30 -41.07 -16.00 -19.73
N VAL A 31 -41.51 -15.47 -18.61
CA VAL A 31 -41.12 -15.92 -17.26
C VAL A 31 -42.33 -16.47 -16.51
N PHE A 32 -42.19 -17.64 -15.91
CA PHE A 32 -43.17 -18.29 -15.03
C PHE A 32 -42.62 -18.40 -13.63
N SER A 33 -43.43 -18.01 -12.65
CA SER A 33 -43.14 -18.23 -11.23
C SER A 33 -44.00 -19.39 -10.72
N GLY A 34 -43.34 -20.53 -10.49
CA GLY A 34 -43.97 -21.76 -10.04
C GLY A 34 -44.49 -22.66 -11.16
N ILE A 35 -44.62 -23.97 -10.80
CA ILE A 35 -45.02 -25.03 -11.75
C ILE A 35 -46.45 -24.88 -12.19
N ARG A 36 -47.35 -24.32 -11.36
CA ARG A 36 -48.77 -24.18 -11.71
C ARG A 36 -48.98 -23.28 -12.92
N SER A 37 -48.39 -22.08 -12.90
CA SER A 37 -48.47 -21.14 -14.04
C SER A 37 -47.83 -21.70 -15.31
N TRP A 38 -46.81 -22.53 -15.16
CA TRP A 38 -46.16 -23.25 -16.26
C TRP A 38 -47.11 -24.26 -16.91
N TYR A 39 -47.78 -25.13 -16.10
CA TYR A 39 -48.75 -26.12 -16.63
C TYR A 39 -49.98 -25.47 -17.24
N GLU A 40 -50.53 -24.41 -16.61
CA GLU A 40 -51.67 -23.65 -17.12
C GLU A 40 -51.39 -23.11 -18.53
N TYR A 41 -50.20 -22.56 -18.75
CA TYR A 41 -49.79 -22.07 -20.05
C TYR A 41 -49.70 -23.20 -21.11
N TRP A 42 -49.03 -24.28 -20.77
CA TRP A 42 -48.86 -25.40 -21.73
C TRP A 42 -50.16 -26.20 -22.00
N SER A 43 -51.16 -26.07 -21.17
CA SER A 43 -52.47 -26.65 -21.41
C SER A 43 -53.24 -25.94 -22.54
N ASN A 44 -52.93 -24.66 -22.82
CA ASN A 44 -53.51 -23.90 -23.91
C ASN A 44 -52.56 -22.78 -24.42
N PRO A 45 -51.48 -23.10 -25.11
CA PRO A 45 -50.47 -22.13 -25.50
C PRO A 45 -51.00 -21.18 -26.55
N SER A 46 -51.23 -19.92 -26.20
CA SER A 46 -51.74 -18.88 -27.10
C SER A 46 -50.64 -18.21 -27.94
N VAL A 47 -49.41 -18.21 -27.46
CA VAL A 47 -48.23 -17.59 -28.11
C VAL A 47 -47.03 -18.49 -27.90
N GLN A 48 -46.23 -18.73 -28.94
CA GLN A 48 -44.95 -19.41 -28.83
C GLN A 48 -43.83 -18.39 -28.68
N TYR A 49 -42.95 -18.62 -27.71
CA TYR A 49 -41.72 -17.84 -27.43
C TYR A 49 -40.51 -18.69 -27.76
N SER A 50 -39.42 -18.06 -28.14
CA SER A 50 -38.16 -18.75 -28.43
C SER A 50 -37.40 -19.17 -27.11
N GLU A 51 -37.68 -18.48 -26.02
CA GLU A 51 -37.04 -18.73 -24.73
C GLU A 51 -38.07 -18.61 -23.60
N TYR A 52 -38.05 -19.58 -22.71
CA TYR A 52 -38.91 -19.62 -21.52
C TYR A 52 -38.05 -19.68 -20.26
N VAL A 53 -38.46 -18.97 -19.21
CA VAL A 53 -37.85 -19.03 -17.88
C VAL A 53 -38.88 -19.55 -16.89
N LEU A 54 -38.52 -20.65 -16.20
CA LEU A 54 -39.32 -21.21 -15.13
C LEU A 54 -38.58 -21.08 -13.79
N ILE A 55 -39.14 -20.34 -12.86
CA ILE A 55 -38.65 -20.26 -11.47
C ILE A 55 -39.40 -21.28 -10.61
N THR A 56 -38.69 -22.28 -10.08
CA THR A 56 -39.30 -23.37 -9.32
C THR A 56 -38.41 -23.92 -8.21
N GLY A 57 -39.03 -24.47 -7.13
CA GLY A 57 -38.33 -25.26 -6.11
C GLY A 57 -38.04 -26.72 -6.51
N ARG A 58 -38.59 -27.19 -7.65
CA ARG A 58 -38.48 -28.59 -8.10
C ARG A 58 -37.49 -28.74 -9.26
N LEU A 59 -36.24 -28.31 -9.06
CA LEU A 59 -35.22 -28.32 -10.09
C LEU A 59 -34.89 -29.72 -10.64
N ARG A 60 -34.90 -30.74 -9.79
CA ARG A 60 -34.51 -32.10 -10.16
C ARG A 60 -35.49 -32.79 -11.09
N ASP A 61 -36.75 -32.33 -11.10
CA ASP A 61 -37.82 -32.94 -11.89
C ASP A 61 -37.89 -32.40 -13.32
N MET A 62 -36.99 -31.46 -13.67
CA MET A 62 -37.01 -30.71 -14.93
C MET A 62 -35.92 -31.13 -15.90
N GLN A 63 -35.61 -32.42 -15.97
CA GLN A 63 -34.70 -32.94 -17.01
C GLN A 63 -35.54 -33.29 -18.29
N SER A 64 -35.13 -32.72 -19.41
CA SER A 64 -35.75 -33.05 -20.70
C SER A 64 -35.11 -34.27 -21.32
N THR A 65 -35.95 -35.17 -21.82
CA THR A 65 -35.54 -36.34 -22.62
C THR A 65 -35.88 -36.16 -24.13
N ALA A 66 -36.50 -35.04 -24.52
CA ALA A 66 -36.89 -34.75 -25.86
C ALA A 66 -35.78 -34.01 -26.65
N GLY A 67 -35.39 -34.51 -27.84
CA GLY A 67 -34.28 -33.95 -28.62
C GLY A 67 -34.46 -32.51 -29.13
N ASP A 68 -35.71 -32.02 -29.12
CA ASP A 68 -36.05 -30.68 -29.65
C ASP A 68 -36.15 -29.61 -28.55
N ILE A 69 -35.91 -29.96 -27.30
CA ILE A 69 -36.01 -29.05 -26.13
C ILE A 69 -34.69 -29.02 -25.39
N SER A 70 -34.11 -27.85 -25.33
CA SER A 70 -32.90 -27.59 -24.54
C SER A 70 -33.31 -27.06 -23.17
N VAL A 71 -33.10 -27.85 -22.11
CA VAL A 71 -33.38 -27.46 -20.72
C VAL A 71 -32.09 -27.17 -19.97
N HIS A 72 -31.91 -25.94 -19.54
CA HIS A 72 -30.81 -25.50 -18.73
C HIS A 72 -31.26 -25.27 -17.27
N VAL A 73 -30.79 -26.11 -16.36
CA VAL A 73 -31.10 -26.00 -14.94
C VAL A 73 -29.97 -25.26 -14.23
N LEU A 74 -30.26 -24.10 -13.66
CA LEU A 74 -29.30 -23.28 -12.92
C LEU A 74 -29.79 -23.11 -11.49
N PRO A 75 -29.15 -23.81 -10.55
CA PRO A 75 -29.63 -23.89 -9.17
C PRO A 75 -29.43 -22.62 -8.37
N ASP A 76 -28.44 -21.78 -8.74
CA ASP A 76 -28.06 -20.58 -8.01
C ASP A 76 -27.63 -19.44 -8.96
N THR A 77 -27.53 -18.23 -8.39
CA THR A 77 -27.20 -17.02 -9.13
C THR A 77 -25.78 -17.08 -9.71
N LEU A 78 -24.83 -17.70 -9.01
CA LEU A 78 -23.47 -17.87 -9.48
C LEU A 78 -23.44 -18.78 -10.73
N SER A 79 -24.19 -19.88 -10.73
CA SER A 79 -24.33 -20.78 -11.88
C SER A 79 -24.90 -20.05 -13.08
N PHE A 80 -25.86 -19.14 -12.87
CA PHE A 80 -26.42 -18.29 -13.93
C PHE A 80 -25.33 -17.36 -14.50
N ILE A 81 -24.59 -16.65 -13.64
CA ILE A 81 -23.53 -15.73 -14.08
C ILE A 81 -22.45 -16.51 -14.88
N ARG A 82 -22.06 -17.69 -14.40
CA ARG A 82 -21.08 -18.54 -15.09
C ARG A 82 -21.53 -18.99 -16.48
N ALA A 83 -22.83 -19.16 -16.67
CA ALA A 83 -23.41 -19.59 -17.95
C ALA A 83 -23.60 -18.44 -18.95
N TYR A 84 -23.96 -17.24 -18.46
CA TYR A 84 -24.41 -16.15 -19.32
C TYR A 84 -23.48 -14.95 -19.38
N LEU A 85 -22.56 -14.78 -18.42
CA LEU A 85 -21.56 -13.73 -18.48
C LEU A 85 -20.32 -14.23 -19.23
N GLN A 86 -19.91 -13.57 -20.29
CA GLN A 86 -18.70 -13.92 -21.03
C GLN A 86 -17.49 -13.80 -20.08
N GLY A 87 -16.66 -14.84 -19.97
CA GLY A 87 -15.58 -14.91 -19.00
C GLY A 87 -16.01 -15.40 -17.61
N GLY A 88 -17.31 -15.51 -17.32
CA GLY A 88 -17.84 -15.88 -16.00
C GLY A 88 -17.47 -17.28 -15.49
N LYS A 89 -16.94 -18.17 -16.35
CA LYS A 89 -16.54 -19.55 -15.97
C LYS A 89 -15.47 -19.61 -14.89
N VAL A 90 -14.65 -18.57 -14.73
CA VAL A 90 -13.58 -18.45 -13.71
C VAL A 90 -14.12 -18.19 -12.32
N LEU A 91 -15.41 -17.79 -12.21
CA LEU A 91 -16.03 -17.47 -10.93
C LEU A 91 -16.32 -18.75 -10.12
N THR A 92 -16.06 -18.67 -8.84
CA THR A 92 -16.34 -19.71 -7.84
C THR A 92 -16.96 -19.09 -6.60
N SER A 93 -17.58 -19.89 -5.74
CA SER A 93 -18.09 -19.38 -4.46
C SER A 93 -16.99 -18.82 -3.55
N LYS A 94 -15.74 -19.20 -3.78
CA LYS A 94 -14.58 -18.73 -3.02
C LYS A 94 -14.12 -17.33 -3.46
N ASN A 95 -14.07 -17.06 -4.76
CA ASN A 95 -13.57 -15.79 -5.31
C ASN A 95 -14.68 -14.79 -5.66
N CYS A 96 -15.94 -15.22 -5.64
CA CYS A 96 -17.09 -14.37 -5.93
C CYS A 96 -18.23 -14.70 -4.92
N PRO A 97 -18.19 -14.13 -3.70
CA PRO A 97 -19.23 -14.29 -2.68
C PRO A 97 -20.55 -13.64 -3.10
N ASP A 98 -21.63 -13.93 -2.37
CA ASP A 98 -22.98 -13.51 -2.71
C ASP A 98 -23.15 -12.00 -2.98
N GLU A 99 -22.41 -11.15 -2.25
CA GLU A 99 -22.44 -9.70 -2.47
C GLU A 99 -21.92 -9.34 -3.87
N SER A 100 -20.81 -9.96 -4.30
CA SER A 100 -20.24 -9.78 -5.64
C SER A 100 -21.12 -10.38 -6.73
N VAL A 101 -21.71 -11.55 -6.45
CA VAL A 101 -22.69 -12.22 -7.32
C VAL A 101 -23.88 -11.29 -7.60
N ASN A 102 -24.42 -10.62 -6.60
CA ASN A 102 -25.53 -9.69 -6.74
C ASN A 102 -25.17 -8.46 -7.61
N LEU A 103 -23.92 -7.99 -7.55
CA LEU A 103 -23.42 -6.89 -8.39
C LEU A 103 -23.27 -7.30 -9.85
N LEU A 104 -22.81 -8.52 -10.13
CA LEU A 104 -22.59 -9.02 -11.48
C LEU A 104 -23.85 -9.50 -12.19
N PHE A 105 -24.89 -9.86 -11.44
CA PHE A 105 -26.09 -10.47 -11.99
C PHE A 105 -26.79 -9.63 -13.11
N PRO A 106 -26.95 -8.29 -12.98
CA PRO A 106 -27.53 -7.47 -14.04
C PRO A 106 -26.78 -7.55 -15.36
N TYR A 107 -25.45 -7.66 -15.33
CA TYR A 107 -24.61 -7.77 -16.51
C TYR A 107 -24.70 -9.15 -17.16
N ALA A 108 -24.85 -10.20 -16.38
CA ALA A 108 -25.10 -11.54 -16.90
C ALA A 108 -26.44 -11.64 -17.64
N LEU A 109 -27.48 -10.94 -17.19
CA LEU A 109 -28.75 -10.83 -17.88
C LEU A 109 -28.64 -10.19 -19.28
N GLN A 110 -27.70 -9.27 -19.43
CA GLN A 110 -27.40 -8.59 -20.69
C GLN A 110 -26.39 -9.35 -21.56
N LYS A 111 -25.94 -10.54 -21.10
CA LYS A 111 -24.89 -11.35 -21.74
C LYS A 111 -23.59 -10.56 -21.97
N GLY A 112 -23.25 -9.68 -21.02
CA GLY A 112 -22.07 -8.84 -21.03
C GLY A 112 -20.77 -9.60 -20.82
N ASN A 113 -19.67 -8.86 -20.80
CA ASN A 113 -18.32 -9.36 -20.51
C ASN A 113 -17.99 -9.18 -19.02
N LEU A 114 -17.23 -10.11 -18.41
CA LEU A 114 -16.86 -10.06 -16.99
C LEU A 114 -16.01 -8.84 -16.66
N ASP A 115 -15.03 -8.52 -17.50
CA ASP A 115 -14.12 -7.41 -17.27
C ASP A 115 -14.87 -6.08 -17.28
N GLU A 116 -15.72 -5.85 -18.28
CA GLU A 116 -16.56 -4.67 -18.35
C GLU A 116 -17.56 -4.60 -17.17
N ALA A 117 -18.13 -5.74 -16.79
CA ALA A 117 -19.02 -5.81 -15.64
C ALA A 117 -18.33 -5.42 -14.34
N ILE A 118 -17.10 -5.89 -14.11
CA ILE A 118 -16.30 -5.52 -12.93
C ILE A 118 -15.99 -4.02 -12.95
N LEU A 119 -15.49 -3.47 -14.05
CA LEU A 119 -15.21 -2.05 -14.19
C LEU A 119 -16.43 -1.18 -13.87
N ASN A 120 -17.58 -1.53 -14.43
CA ASN A 120 -18.83 -0.83 -14.16
C ASN A 120 -19.27 -0.93 -12.69
N CYS A 121 -19.13 -2.12 -12.06
CA CYS A 121 -19.41 -2.29 -10.63
C CYS A 121 -18.51 -1.44 -9.74
N LEU A 122 -17.28 -1.17 -10.17
CA LEU A 122 -16.30 -0.33 -9.47
C LEU A 122 -16.41 1.16 -9.83
N ASN A 123 -17.29 1.54 -10.77
CA ASN A 123 -17.39 2.88 -11.33
C ASN A 123 -16.05 3.37 -11.91
N LEU A 124 -15.42 2.52 -12.72
CA LEU A 124 -14.14 2.78 -13.39
C LEU A 124 -14.31 2.70 -14.91
N VAL A 125 -13.61 3.56 -15.63
CA VAL A 125 -13.48 3.47 -17.11
C VAL A 125 -12.34 2.50 -17.48
N HIS A 126 -11.23 2.61 -16.74
CA HIS A 126 -10.06 1.74 -16.84
C HIS A 126 -9.62 1.33 -15.44
N PHE A 127 -9.06 0.13 -15.33
CA PHE A 127 -8.51 -0.31 -14.05
C PHE A 127 -7.11 0.27 -13.87
N GLN A 128 -6.97 1.16 -12.91
CA GLN A 128 -5.68 1.68 -12.45
C GLN A 128 -5.53 1.35 -10.97
N ASN A 129 -4.40 0.77 -10.60
CA ASN A 129 -4.14 0.29 -9.25
C ASN A 129 -4.31 1.40 -8.20
N THR A 130 -3.77 2.59 -8.48
CA THR A 130 -3.87 3.76 -7.59
C THR A 130 -5.30 4.27 -7.44
N ASP A 131 -6.10 4.27 -8.50
CA ASP A 131 -7.50 4.71 -8.45
C ASP A 131 -8.36 3.76 -7.62
N VAL A 132 -8.12 2.46 -7.78
CA VAL A 132 -8.81 1.42 -7.01
C VAL A 132 -8.45 1.54 -5.52
N MET A 133 -7.15 1.67 -5.22
CA MET A 133 -6.69 1.82 -3.83
C MET A 133 -7.18 3.13 -3.21
N GLY A 134 -7.23 4.22 -3.95
CA GLY A 134 -7.77 5.50 -3.47
C GLY A 134 -9.27 5.45 -3.12
N LYS A 135 -10.03 4.58 -3.78
CA LYS A 135 -11.46 4.36 -3.49
C LYS A 135 -11.70 3.23 -2.48
N TRP A 136 -10.66 2.48 -2.09
CA TRP A 136 -10.79 1.25 -1.29
C TRP A 136 -11.61 1.40 -0.02
N ALA A 137 -11.41 2.48 0.74
CA ALA A 137 -12.12 2.74 1.98
C ALA A 137 -13.64 2.97 1.78
N THR A 138 -14.05 3.45 0.60
CA THR A 138 -15.45 3.74 0.27
C THR A 138 -16.17 2.57 -0.42
N MET A 139 -15.43 1.56 -0.87
CA MET A 139 -15.98 0.37 -1.49
C MET A 139 -16.68 -0.53 -0.48
N ASN A 140 -17.83 -1.09 -0.86
CA ASN A 140 -18.44 -2.18 -0.10
C ASN A 140 -17.67 -3.51 -0.31
N ASN A 141 -17.97 -4.53 0.51
CA ASN A 141 -17.27 -5.80 0.47
C ASN A 141 -17.36 -6.49 -0.91
N GLY A 142 -18.51 -6.46 -1.55
CA GLY A 142 -18.68 -7.03 -2.90
C GLY A 142 -17.79 -6.36 -3.94
N GLN A 143 -17.68 -5.03 -3.90
CA GLN A 143 -16.79 -4.26 -4.77
C GLN A 143 -15.31 -4.57 -4.51
N LYS A 144 -14.89 -4.63 -3.24
CA LYS A 144 -13.52 -5.01 -2.86
C LYS A 144 -13.15 -6.39 -3.39
N GLN A 145 -14.06 -7.35 -3.28
CA GLN A 145 -13.85 -8.71 -3.80
C GLN A 145 -13.76 -8.72 -5.34
N LEU A 146 -14.57 -7.93 -6.03
CA LEU A 146 -14.49 -7.80 -7.50
C LEU A 146 -13.18 -7.13 -7.94
N ALA A 147 -12.73 -6.11 -7.23
CA ALA A 147 -11.42 -5.49 -7.48
C ALA A 147 -10.28 -6.49 -7.28
N MET A 148 -10.33 -7.27 -6.19
CA MET A 148 -9.34 -8.33 -5.93
C MET A 148 -9.39 -9.42 -7.00
N LEU A 149 -10.58 -9.83 -7.45
CA LEU A 149 -10.74 -10.77 -8.55
C LEU A 149 -10.11 -10.25 -9.84
N TRP A 150 -10.35 -8.98 -10.19
CA TRP A 150 -9.70 -8.35 -11.36
C TRP A 150 -8.18 -8.46 -11.27
N MET A 151 -7.60 -8.05 -10.15
CA MET A 151 -6.15 -8.11 -9.93
C MET A 151 -5.61 -9.55 -10.02
N GLN A 152 -6.38 -10.56 -9.56
CA GLN A 152 -6.01 -11.97 -9.68
C GLN A 152 -6.03 -12.47 -11.13
N LEU A 153 -6.94 -11.99 -11.94
CA LEU A 153 -7.08 -12.39 -13.36
C LEU A 153 -6.03 -11.71 -14.26
N HIS A 154 -5.61 -10.48 -13.90
CA HIS A 154 -4.71 -9.66 -14.70
C HIS A 154 -3.35 -9.44 -14.01
N GLN A 155 -2.81 -10.49 -13.37
CA GLN A 155 -1.53 -10.42 -12.66
C GLN A 155 -0.39 -10.04 -13.59
N GLN A 156 0.47 -9.15 -13.09
CA GLN A 156 1.73 -8.75 -13.69
C GLN A 156 2.89 -9.10 -12.75
N ASP A 157 4.11 -8.82 -13.16
CA ASP A 157 5.28 -8.93 -12.28
C ASP A 157 5.54 -7.59 -11.59
N ASP A 158 4.62 -7.23 -10.70
CA ASP A 158 4.60 -5.97 -9.98
C ASP A 158 4.33 -6.19 -8.47
N TYR A 159 4.47 -5.12 -7.71
CA TYR A 159 4.29 -5.13 -6.26
C TYR A 159 2.85 -5.50 -5.85
N LEU A 160 1.85 -4.93 -6.51
CA LEU A 160 0.44 -5.22 -6.19
C LEU A 160 0.10 -6.68 -6.46
N SER A 161 0.52 -7.23 -7.59
CA SER A 161 0.31 -8.65 -7.90
C SER A 161 0.98 -9.57 -6.88
N TYR A 162 2.15 -9.20 -6.36
CA TYR A 162 2.79 -9.91 -5.26
C TYR A 162 1.92 -9.90 -4.00
N CYS A 163 1.38 -8.75 -3.61
CA CYS A 163 0.49 -8.62 -2.45
C CYS A 163 -0.82 -9.40 -2.62
N VAL A 164 -1.40 -9.36 -3.82
CA VAL A 164 -2.63 -10.08 -4.19
C VAL A 164 -2.43 -11.60 -4.09
N ARG A 165 -1.30 -12.12 -4.56
CA ARG A 165 -0.99 -13.57 -4.46
C ARG A 165 -0.94 -14.07 -3.01
N LYS A 166 -0.51 -13.23 -2.08
CA LYS A 166 -0.44 -13.55 -0.65
C LYS A 166 -1.77 -13.38 0.08
N ALA A 167 -2.66 -12.54 -0.43
CA ALA A 167 -3.90 -12.18 0.22
C ALA A 167 -4.93 -13.32 0.14
N LYS A 168 -5.54 -13.67 1.27
CA LYS A 168 -6.66 -14.61 1.35
C LYS A 168 -8.01 -13.93 1.09
N ASN A 169 -8.10 -12.65 1.38
CA ASN A 169 -9.30 -11.83 1.24
C ASN A 169 -8.93 -10.34 1.07
N ALA A 170 -9.91 -9.49 0.89
CA ALA A 170 -9.72 -8.07 0.64
C ALA A 170 -9.06 -7.29 1.81
N ASN A 171 -9.26 -7.72 3.05
CA ASN A 171 -8.61 -7.10 4.20
C ASN A 171 -7.13 -7.48 4.26
N ASP A 172 -6.83 -8.77 4.06
CA ASP A 172 -5.45 -9.25 4.00
C ASP A 172 -4.63 -8.56 2.89
N LEU A 173 -5.28 -8.13 1.79
CA LEU A 173 -4.59 -7.40 0.73
C LEU A 173 -4.00 -6.09 1.23
N VAL A 174 -4.79 -5.32 1.99
CA VAL A 174 -4.31 -4.06 2.56
C VAL A 174 -3.16 -4.31 3.53
N ASP A 175 -3.31 -5.29 4.42
CA ASP A 175 -2.25 -5.67 5.36
C ASP A 175 -0.98 -6.09 4.62
N ASN A 176 -1.08 -6.87 3.53
CA ASN A 176 0.07 -7.28 2.74
C ASN A 176 0.76 -6.11 2.02
N ILE A 177 0.01 -5.07 1.62
CA ILE A 177 0.60 -3.87 1.02
C ILE A 177 1.50 -3.14 2.03
N TYR A 178 1.19 -3.19 3.32
CA TYR A 178 1.97 -2.55 4.37
C TYR A 178 3.03 -3.46 5.01
N HIS A 179 2.87 -4.78 4.86
CA HIS A 179 3.75 -5.74 5.52
C HIS A 179 5.08 -5.91 4.80
N ASP A 180 6.17 -6.05 5.58
CA ASP A 180 7.53 -6.34 5.09
C ASP A 180 8.09 -5.37 4.04
N ILE A 181 7.58 -4.14 4.02
CA ILE A 181 7.91 -3.20 2.96
C ILE A 181 9.41 -2.90 2.86
N PHE A 182 10.12 -2.86 3.98
CA PHE A 182 11.56 -2.64 3.99
C PHE A 182 12.32 -3.80 3.36
N SER A 183 12.01 -5.03 3.75
CA SER A 183 12.66 -6.20 3.19
C SER A 183 12.31 -6.43 1.72
N LEU A 184 11.12 -5.99 1.29
CA LEU A 184 10.72 -6.02 -0.11
C LEU A 184 11.47 -4.99 -0.94
N ARG A 185 11.62 -3.75 -0.48
CA ARG A 185 12.40 -2.71 -1.15
C ARG A 185 13.86 -3.11 -1.34
N LEU A 186 14.45 -3.80 -0.38
CA LEU A 186 15.83 -4.30 -0.48
C LEU A 186 15.99 -5.38 -1.56
N ARG A 187 14.99 -6.25 -1.72
CA ARG A 187 15.03 -7.36 -2.69
C ARG A 187 14.53 -6.95 -4.07
N HIS A 188 13.63 -5.99 -4.14
CA HIS A 188 12.93 -5.53 -5.33
C HIS A 188 12.88 -4.00 -5.36
N PRO A 189 14.02 -3.33 -5.60
CA PRO A 189 14.08 -1.86 -5.64
C PRO A 189 13.19 -1.27 -6.75
N GLU A 190 12.91 -2.03 -7.82
CA GLU A 190 12.00 -1.66 -8.89
C GLU A 190 10.56 -1.46 -8.45
N TRP A 191 10.14 -2.10 -7.34
CA TRP A 191 8.79 -1.99 -6.79
C TRP A 191 8.61 -0.79 -5.84
N GLU A 192 9.68 -0.08 -5.52
CA GLU A 192 9.63 1.01 -4.55
C GLU A 192 8.63 2.10 -4.95
N LYS A 193 8.70 2.55 -6.19
CA LYS A 193 7.82 3.60 -6.71
C LYS A 193 6.34 3.19 -6.65
N GLU A 194 6.02 2.01 -7.14
CA GLU A 194 4.64 1.50 -7.13
C GLU A 194 4.11 1.35 -5.69
N SER A 195 4.91 0.77 -4.80
CA SER A 195 4.52 0.63 -3.38
C SER A 195 4.21 1.97 -2.74
N GLN A 196 5.00 3.01 -3.02
CA GLN A 196 4.78 4.37 -2.53
C GLN A 196 3.47 4.98 -3.07
N GLU A 197 3.20 4.81 -4.36
CA GLU A 197 1.97 5.29 -5.00
C GLU A 197 0.73 4.61 -4.42
N LEU A 198 0.75 3.29 -4.24
CA LEU A 198 -0.36 2.53 -3.67
C LEU A 198 -0.65 2.91 -2.22
N MET A 199 0.39 3.08 -1.39
CA MET A 199 0.21 3.49 0.00
C MET A 199 -0.28 4.92 0.13
N SER A 200 0.23 5.81 -0.72
CA SER A 200 -0.26 7.18 -0.79
C SER A 200 -1.75 7.21 -1.17
N ALA A 201 -2.16 6.38 -2.12
CA ALA A 201 -3.55 6.27 -2.55
C ALA A 201 -4.45 5.72 -1.43
N LEU A 202 -4.03 4.67 -0.73
CA LEU A 202 -4.76 4.08 0.41
C LEU A 202 -4.94 5.06 1.58
N ASN A 203 -4.00 6.00 1.75
CA ASN A 203 -4.08 7.08 2.76
C ASN A 203 -4.35 6.60 4.20
N LEU A 204 -3.98 5.37 4.55
CA LEU A 204 -4.27 4.72 5.84
C LEU A 204 -3.43 5.26 7.00
N SER A 205 -2.27 5.82 6.70
CA SER A 205 -1.31 6.33 7.70
C SER A 205 -1.77 7.55 8.49
N LYS A 206 -2.96 8.08 8.21
CA LYS A 206 -3.56 9.20 8.97
C LYS A 206 -4.39 8.75 10.16
N ASP A 207 -4.63 7.46 10.33
CA ASP A 207 -5.42 6.93 11.45
C ASP A 207 -4.56 6.90 12.73
N PRO A 208 -4.91 7.66 13.78
CA PRO A 208 -4.21 7.59 15.07
C PRO A 208 -4.20 6.18 15.68
N ALA A 209 -5.20 5.34 15.36
CA ALA A 209 -5.27 3.96 15.83
C ALA A 209 -4.13 3.11 15.27
N PHE A 210 -3.68 3.36 14.04
CA PHE A 210 -2.54 2.70 13.44
C PHE A 210 -1.25 2.92 14.24
N PHE A 211 -0.93 4.18 14.58
CA PHE A 211 0.28 4.49 15.35
C PHE A 211 0.21 3.94 16.78
N LYS A 212 -0.98 3.96 17.40
CA LYS A 212 -1.18 3.35 18.71
C LYS A 212 -0.94 1.84 18.68
N ALA A 213 -1.38 1.15 17.63
CA ALA A 213 -1.11 -0.28 17.45
C ALA A 213 0.39 -0.56 17.26
N LEU A 214 1.13 0.34 16.56
CA LEU A 214 2.57 0.23 16.46
C LEU A 214 3.28 0.38 17.82
N ASP A 215 2.79 1.25 18.69
CA ASP A 215 3.37 1.44 20.03
C ASP A 215 3.23 0.20 20.92
N GLU A 216 2.25 -0.66 20.66
CA GLU A 216 2.07 -1.93 21.37
C GLU A 216 3.12 -3.00 20.97
N ILE A 217 3.85 -2.80 19.86
CA ILE A 217 4.92 -3.70 19.43
C ILE A 217 6.21 -3.32 20.17
N PRO A 218 6.78 -4.20 21.03
CA PRO A 218 7.97 -3.86 21.81
C PRO A 218 9.23 -3.68 20.97
N ASP A 219 9.36 -4.41 19.87
CA ASP A 219 10.53 -4.44 19.01
C ASP A 219 10.48 -3.29 18.00
N TYR A 220 11.40 -2.33 18.12
CA TYR A 220 11.53 -1.18 17.22
C TYR A 220 11.82 -1.56 15.77
N LYS A 221 12.63 -2.60 15.56
CA LYS A 221 12.93 -3.10 14.22
C LYS A 221 11.68 -3.67 13.55
N LEU A 222 10.84 -4.38 14.30
CA LEU A 222 9.57 -4.87 13.79
C LEU A 222 8.59 -3.73 13.48
N ARG A 223 8.56 -2.65 14.30
CA ARG A 223 7.76 -1.45 13.99
C ARG A 223 8.15 -0.84 12.65
N LEU A 224 9.44 -0.82 12.30
CA LEU A 224 9.91 -0.31 11.02
C LEU A 224 9.27 -1.03 9.83
N CYS A 225 8.99 -2.34 9.94
CA CYS A 225 8.40 -3.13 8.86
C CYS A 225 7.01 -2.64 8.45
N TYR A 226 6.32 -1.91 9.31
CA TYR A 226 4.98 -1.36 9.05
C TYR A 226 5.01 0.10 8.56
N LEU A 227 6.16 0.77 8.63
CA LEU A 227 6.28 2.16 8.22
C LEU A 227 6.75 2.27 6.78
N THR A 228 6.13 3.16 6.04
CA THR A 228 6.44 3.40 4.63
C THR A 228 7.28 4.64 4.41
N GLY A 229 7.23 5.60 5.36
CA GLY A 229 7.86 6.91 5.27
C GLY A 229 7.24 7.84 4.23
N ASN A 230 6.12 7.45 3.60
CA ASN A 230 5.52 8.21 2.51
C ASN A 230 4.70 9.41 2.99
N THR A 231 4.06 9.29 4.15
CA THR A 231 3.27 10.39 4.70
C THR A 231 4.05 11.19 5.73
N GLN A 232 3.67 12.45 5.91
CA GLN A 232 4.27 13.28 6.94
C GLN A 232 4.08 12.70 8.34
N ALA A 233 2.91 12.13 8.63
CA ALA A 233 2.61 11.53 9.92
C ALA A 233 3.52 10.33 10.21
N GLU A 234 3.74 9.44 9.23
CA GLU A 234 4.68 8.33 9.38
C GLU A 234 6.13 8.80 9.58
N ARG A 235 6.56 9.83 8.84
CA ARG A 235 7.91 10.39 9.01
C ARG A 235 8.11 11.00 10.39
N ILE A 236 7.11 11.71 10.92
CA ILE A 236 7.15 12.25 12.29
C ILE A 236 7.21 11.10 13.31
N TYR A 237 6.36 10.09 13.16
CA TYR A 237 6.36 8.93 14.03
C TYR A 237 7.71 8.19 13.99
N LEU A 238 8.25 7.95 12.79
CA LEU A 238 9.54 7.31 12.59
C LEU A 238 10.67 8.06 13.32
N ILE A 239 10.72 9.38 13.16
CA ILE A 239 11.72 10.23 13.81
C ILE A 239 11.63 10.11 15.35
N HIS A 240 10.41 10.19 15.90
CA HIS A 240 10.21 10.05 17.35
C HIS A 240 10.59 8.64 17.83
N MET A 241 10.17 7.61 17.11
CA MET A 241 10.48 6.21 17.44
C MET A 241 12.00 5.96 17.43
N ILE A 242 12.72 6.47 16.44
CA ILE A 242 14.19 6.36 16.38
C ILE A 242 14.84 7.12 17.55
N GLY A 243 14.33 8.29 17.90
CA GLY A 243 14.82 9.04 19.06
C GLY A 243 14.65 8.27 20.37
N GLU A 244 13.52 7.62 20.57
CA GLU A 244 13.29 6.74 21.74
C GLU A 244 14.20 5.50 21.70
N TRP A 245 14.36 4.87 20.55
CA TRP A 245 15.24 3.72 20.38
C TRP A 245 16.69 4.05 20.69
N LEU A 246 17.20 5.18 20.20
CA LEU A 246 18.54 5.67 20.54
C LEU A 246 18.74 5.83 22.06
N ARG A 247 17.72 6.28 22.78
CA ARG A 247 17.78 6.42 24.24
C ARG A 247 17.78 5.06 24.96
N MET A 248 17.07 4.08 24.42
CA MET A 248 16.96 2.74 25.02
C MET A 248 18.15 1.85 24.69
N ASP A 249 18.57 1.83 23.44
CA ASP A 249 19.69 1.05 22.92
C ASP A 249 20.32 1.74 21.71
N ALA A 250 21.24 2.65 21.95
CA ALA A 250 21.91 3.42 20.90
C ALA A 250 22.71 2.51 19.96
N GLN A 251 23.36 1.47 20.46
CA GLN A 251 24.16 0.56 19.66
C GLN A 251 23.28 -0.18 18.63
N GLN A 252 22.15 -0.69 19.06
CA GLN A 252 21.22 -1.39 18.17
C GLN A 252 20.62 -0.44 17.13
N ALA A 253 20.21 0.77 17.54
CA ALA A 253 19.64 1.76 16.63
C ALA A 253 20.65 2.22 15.56
N LEU A 254 21.89 2.49 15.96
CA LEU A 254 22.97 2.94 15.05
C LEU A 254 23.50 1.84 14.13
N SER A 255 23.36 0.57 14.49
CA SER A 255 23.78 -0.58 13.67
C SER A 255 22.65 -1.15 12.81
N CYS A 256 21.46 -0.55 12.82
CA CYS A 256 20.31 -1.06 12.09
C CYS A 256 20.46 -0.87 10.57
N SER A 257 20.75 -1.95 9.87
CA SER A 257 20.91 -1.97 8.41
C SER A 257 19.64 -1.55 7.66
N GLU A 258 18.48 -1.80 8.24
CA GLU A 258 17.19 -1.44 7.68
C GLU A 258 16.99 0.08 7.67
N VAL A 259 17.42 0.77 8.74
CA VAL A 259 17.40 2.25 8.78
C VAL A 259 18.40 2.81 7.77
N GLN A 260 19.61 2.24 7.68
CA GLN A 260 20.61 2.66 6.71
C GLN A 260 20.12 2.55 5.26
N SER A 261 19.44 1.46 4.94
CA SER A 261 19.00 1.19 3.57
C SER A 261 17.75 1.95 3.18
N ALA A 262 16.77 2.07 4.10
CA ALA A 262 15.48 2.70 3.80
C ALA A 262 15.48 4.22 4.03
N TYR A 263 16.32 4.71 4.94
CA TYR A 263 16.42 6.13 5.30
C TYR A 263 17.88 6.58 5.43
N PRO A 264 18.65 6.55 4.32
CA PRO A 264 20.10 6.82 4.35
C PRO A 264 20.43 8.22 4.89
N GLU A 265 19.59 9.23 4.64
CA GLU A 265 19.76 10.57 5.18
C GLU A 265 19.58 10.61 6.71
N LEU A 266 18.57 9.93 7.23
CA LEU A 266 18.38 9.81 8.68
C LEU A 266 19.53 9.04 9.30
N TYR A 267 19.95 7.93 8.68
CA TYR A 267 21.08 7.16 9.15
C TYR A 267 22.37 8.00 9.20
N ALA A 268 22.64 8.78 8.16
CA ALA A 268 23.78 9.70 8.11
C ALA A 268 23.70 10.78 9.20
N TYR A 269 22.51 11.32 9.47
CA TYR A 269 22.30 12.26 10.58
C TYR A 269 22.65 11.66 11.94
N LEU A 270 22.31 10.37 12.13
CA LEU A 270 22.53 9.68 13.41
C LEU A 270 24.01 9.35 13.67
N GLN A 271 24.83 9.20 12.63
CA GLN A 271 26.22 8.80 12.79
C GLN A 271 27.04 9.83 13.59
N HIS A 272 28.09 9.34 14.26
CA HIS A 272 29.08 10.19 14.87
C HIS A 272 29.81 11.02 13.80
N THR A 273 30.15 12.24 14.15
CA THR A 273 30.84 13.10 13.19
C THR A 273 32.33 12.88 13.12
N GLU A 274 32.92 12.32 14.19
CA GLU A 274 34.37 12.21 14.40
C GLU A 274 35.14 13.55 14.20
N LEU A 275 34.43 14.66 14.14
CA LEU A 275 34.94 15.97 13.82
C LEU A 275 35.25 16.80 15.06
N PHE A 276 34.84 16.33 16.22
CA PHE A 276 35.13 16.99 17.50
C PHE A 276 36.49 16.53 18.05
N ARG A 277 37.21 17.46 18.70
CA ARG A 277 38.50 17.14 19.29
C ARG A 277 38.39 16.30 20.56
N ASP A 278 37.27 16.32 21.18
CA ASP A 278 37.01 15.68 22.44
C ASP A 278 35.76 14.80 22.43
N SER A 279 35.81 13.73 23.19
CA SER A 279 34.71 12.77 23.29
C SER A 279 33.48 13.32 24.04
N ASP A 280 33.63 14.41 24.80
CA ASP A 280 32.54 15.01 25.53
C ASP A 280 31.62 15.81 24.60
N SER A 281 32.20 16.54 23.63
CA SER A 281 31.45 17.20 22.59
C SER A 281 30.68 16.21 21.70
N GLU A 282 31.31 15.10 21.30
CA GLU A 282 30.64 14.03 20.56
C GLU A 282 29.43 13.49 21.35
N ARG A 283 29.63 13.10 22.60
CA ARG A 283 28.56 12.57 23.46
C ARG A 283 27.45 13.60 23.69
N TYR A 284 27.81 14.88 23.86
CA TYR A 284 26.80 15.94 23.97
C TYR A 284 25.90 16.00 22.76
N PHE A 285 26.44 16.04 21.56
CA PHE A 285 25.65 16.16 20.36
C PHE A 285 24.87 14.88 20.03
N ASP A 286 25.39 13.70 20.33
CA ASP A 286 24.67 12.45 20.19
C ASP A 286 23.46 12.38 21.13
N SER A 287 23.66 12.77 22.40
CA SER A 287 22.54 12.88 23.34
C SER A 287 21.52 13.93 22.88
N TYR A 288 22.00 15.08 22.42
CA TYR A 288 21.15 16.15 21.90
C TYR A 288 20.32 15.68 20.68
N LYS A 289 20.90 14.92 19.74
CA LYS A 289 20.17 14.32 18.61
C LYS A 289 19.01 13.44 19.11
N SER A 290 19.25 12.58 20.08
CA SER A 290 18.23 11.67 20.61
C SER A 290 17.06 12.42 21.25
N TYR A 291 17.32 13.46 22.03
CA TYR A 291 16.28 14.31 22.62
C TYR A 291 15.50 15.08 21.57
N LYS A 292 16.21 15.66 20.60
CA LYS A 292 15.58 16.39 19.49
C LYS A 292 14.65 15.51 18.66
N LEU A 293 15.09 14.29 18.33
CA LEU A 293 14.28 13.34 17.54
C LEU A 293 13.06 12.84 18.32
N SER A 294 13.21 12.58 19.61
CA SER A 294 12.08 12.15 20.46
C SER A 294 11.16 13.29 20.90
N ASN A 295 11.42 14.53 20.44
CA ASN A 295 10.67 15.72 20.82
C ASN A 295 10.59 15.93 22.34
N ARG A 296 11.70 15.67 23.04
CA ARG A 296 11.82 15.83 24.48
C ARG A 296 12.82 16.93 24.80
N LEU A 297 12.62 17.58 25.91
CA LEU A 297 13.64 18.46 26.49
C LEU A 297 14.64 17.61 27.27
N PRO A 298 15.96 17.83 27.07
CA PRO A 298 16.97 17.20 27.90
C PRO A 298 16.82 17.66 29.33
N GLN A 299 17.05 16.74 30.25
CA GLN A 299 17.16 17.09 31.68
C GLN A 299 18.59 17.48 31.98
N ASP A 300 18.81 18.35 32.96
CA ASP A 300 20.12 18.89 33.27
C ASP A 300 21.15 17.77 33.60
N GLU A 301 20.70 16.67 34.20
CA GLU A 301 21.53 15.51 34.50
C GLU A 301 21.99 14.73 33.25
N ASP A 302 21.23 14.80 32.16
CA ASP A 302 21.49 14.05 30.94
C ASP A 302 22.49 14.75 30.00
N ILE A 303 22.63 16.08 30.14
CA ILE A 303 23.47 16.91 29.25
C ILE A 303 24.61 17.58 29.98
N TYR A 304 24.79 17.28 31.27
CA TYR A 304 25.88 17.83 32.04
C TYR A 304 27.21 17.12 31.72
N PHE A 305 28.10 17.85 31.05
CA PHE A 305 29.49 17.44 30.83
C PHE A 305 30.40 18.38 31.60
N SER A 306 31.04 17.89 32.63
CA SER A 306 31.87 18.71 33.52
C SER A 306 33.03 19.41 32.83
N ASN A 307 33.42 18.93 31.67
CA ASN A 307 34.58 19.42 30.92
C ASN A 307 34.22 20.12 29.60
N PHE A 308 32.93 20.27 29.29
CA PHE A 308 32.51 20.97 28.08
C PHE A 308 32.57 22.48 28.29
N ASP A 309 33.62 23.11 27.75
CA ASP A 309 33.80 24.58 27.79
C ASP A 309 33.79 25.14 26.37
N ILE A 310 32.66 25.74 25.98
CA ILE A 310 32.50 26.37 24.68
C ILE A 310 33.50 27.51 24.46
N ASN A 311 34.01 28.14 25.55
CA ASN A 311 34.96 29.22 25.47
C ASN A 311 36.39 28.74 25.13
N SER A 312 36.63 27.43 25.23
CA SER A 312 37.90 26.83 24.79
C SER A 312 38.10 26.79 23.30
N TYR A 313 37.05 27.00 22.53
CA TYR A 313 37.09 27.01 21.08
C TYR A 313 37.54 28.39 20.53
N PRO A 314 38.36 28.41 19.46
CA PRO A 314 38.85 29.64 18.87
C PRO A 314 37.70 30.50 18.29
N TYR A 315 37.87 31.81 18.42
CA TYR A 315 36.90 32.73 17.85
C TYR A 315 36.88 32.66 16.33
N ARG A 316 35.68 32.85 15.77
CA ARG A 316 35.39 32.80 14.34
C ARG A 316 36.38 33.58 13.46
N TYR A 317 36.68 34.85 13.83
CA TYR A 317 37.59 35.69 13.05
C TYR A 317 39.03 35.15 12.96
N THR A 318 39.49 34.48 14.01
CA THR A 318 40.80 33.83 14.03
C THR A 318 40.87 32.70 13.01
N LEU A 319 39.83 31.88 12.95
CA LEU A 319 39.76 30.76 12.00
C LEU A 319 39.63 31.23 10.56
N LEU A 320 38.93 32.33 10.29
CA LEU A 320 38.77 32.88 8.96
C LEU A 320 40.09 33.49 8.45
N SER A 321 40.82 34.23 9.32
CA SER A 321 42.07 34.87 8.93
C SER A 321 43.18 33.87 8.54
N ASP A 322 43.22 32.72 9.22
CA ASP A 322 44.30 31.73 9.05
C ASP A 322 44.02 30.72 7.95
N SER A 323 42.83 30.72 7.36
CA SER A 323 42.31 29.59 6.57
C SER A 323 41.94 29.94 5.14
N ILE A 324 41.77 31.23 4.83
CA ILE A 324 41.37 31.65 3.50
C ILE A 324 42.57 31.62 2.60
N THR A 325 42.60 30.64 1.71
CA THR A 325 43.54 30.59 0.57
C THR A 325 42.78 30.94 -0.71
N THR A 326 43.52 31.23 -1.78
CA THR A 326 42.94 31.56 -3.10
C THR A 326 42.06 30.43 -3.66
N ASP A 327 42.27 29.22 -3.18
CA ASP A 327 41.59 27.99 -3.66
C ASP A 327 40.54 27.46 -2.66
N SER A 328 40.23 28.26 -1.63
CA SER A 328 39.27 27.86 -0.61
C SER A 328 37.87 28.37 -0.94
N VAL A 329 36.84 27.53 -0.76
CA VAL A 329 35.42 27.91 -0.77
C VAL A 329 34.90 27.87 0.66
N ILE A 330 34.33 28.99 1.12
CA ILE A 330 33.72 29.08 2.43
C ILE A 330 32.22 28.89 2.26
N LEU A 331 31.70 27.79 2.81
CA LEU A 331 30.28 27.55 2.90
C LEU A 331 29.75 28.07 4.23
N TRP A 332 28.90 29.07 4.18
CA TRP A 332 28.22 29.62 5.36
C TRP A 332 26.77 29.16 5.39
N ILE A 333 26.39 28.40 6.42
CA ILE A 333 25.01 27.97 6.63
C ILE A 333 24.54 28.57 7.95
N ASP A 334 23.62 29.53 7.87
CA ASP A 334 23.05 30.16 9.05
C ASP A 334 22.13 29.21 9.81
N ALA A 335 22.14 29.30 11.15
CA ALA A 335 21.35 28.49 12.06
C ALA A 335 21.50 26.94 11.94
N LEU A 336 22.53 26.47 11.24
CA LEU A 336 22.81 25.02 11.21
C LEU A 336 23.42 24.59 12.54
N GLY A 337 22.77 23.67 13.23
CA GLY A 337 23.30 23.06 14.45
C GLY A 337 24.44 22.08 14.16
N ALA A 338 25.39 21.92 15.11
CA ALA A 338 26.50 20.99 14.94
C ALA A 338 26.02 19.51 14.85
N GLU A 339 24.86 19.21 15.34
CA GLU A 339 24.22 17.89 15.19
C GLU A 339 23.92 17.51 13.72
N TRP A 340 23.92 18.48 12.79
CA TRP A 340 23.72 18.24 11.37
C TRP A 340 25.01 17.95 10.59
N LEU A 341 26.18 18.06 11.22
CA LEU A 341 27.46 17.93 10.53
C LEU A 341 27.63 16.58 9.85
N SER A 342 27.23 15.48 10.50
CA SER A 342 27.32 14.15 9.91
C SER A 342 26.51 14.03 8.62
N LEU A 343 25.28 14.53 8.60
CA LEU A 343 24.43 14.57 7.40
C LEU A 343 25.01 15.49 6.33
N LEU A 344 25.52 16.66 6.70
CA LEU A 344 26.16 17.59 5.76
C LEU A 344 27.36 16.94 5.07
N CYS A 345 28.26 16.32 5.84
CA CYS A 345 29.41 15.61 5.30
C CYS A 345 29.00 14.49 4.34
N TRP A 346 28.00 13.69 4.74
CA TRP A 346 27.48 12.62 3.90
C TRP A 346 26.87 13.17 2.59
N THR A 347 26.12 14.27 2.65
CA THR A 347 25.53 14.91 1.46
C THR A 347 26.59 15.41 0.51
N LEU A 348 27.64 16.08 1.02
CA LEU A 348 28.74 16.56 0.20
C LEU A 348 29.56 15.43 -0.44
N GLN A 349 29.70 14.30 0.25
CA GLN A 349 30.37 13.11 -0.28
C GLN A 349 29.54 12.40 -1.35
N LYS A 350 28.21 12.34 -1.21
CA LYS A 350 27.31 11.72 -2.18
C LYS A 350 27.30 12.44 -3.52
N ASP A 351 27.38 13.76 -3.50
CA ASP A 351 27.38 14.60 -4.70
C ASP A 351 28.78 14.71 -5.36
N SER A 352 29.79 14.05 -4.82
CA SER A 352 31.20 14.12 -5.29
C SER A 352 31.46 13.46 -6.66
N ASN A 353 30.43 12.96 -7.37
CA ASN A 353 30.52 12.72 -8.82
C ASN A 353 30.50 14.02 -9.68
N GLY A 354 30.40 15.19 -9.04
CA GLY A 354 30.55 16.51 -9.63
C GLY A 354 32.00 17.05 -9.54
N PRO A 355 32.28 18.24 -10.07
CA PRO A 355 33.66 18.81 -10.18
C PRO A 355 34.32 19.18 -8.83
N TYR A 356 33.66 18.93 -7.69
CA TYR A 356 34.19 19.21 -6.36
C TYR A 356 34.70 17.91 -5.73
N HIS A 357 36.00 17.63 -5.98
CA HIS A 357 36.68 16.46 -5.45
C HIS A 357 37.03 16.63 -3.95
N GLU A 358 36.72 15.60 -3.19
CA GLU A 358 37.40 15.15 -1.97
C GLU A 358 37.32 16.04 -0.73
N VAL A 359 36.18 15.88 0.00
CA VAL A 359 36.27 16.03 1.45
C VAL A 359 36.83 14.71 2.02
N HIS A 360 38.15 14.64 2.21
CA HIS A 360 38.77 13.52 2.93
C HIS A 360 38.66 13.72 4.44
N PRO A 361 37.81 12.92 5.16
CA PRO A 361 37.70 13.05 6.60
C PRO A 361 38.89 12.44 7.37
N GLN A 362 39.93 11.98 6.68
CA GLN A 362 41.01 11.18 7.32
C GLN A 362 42.34 11.94 7.61
N THR A 363 42.42 13.22 7.36
CA THR A 363 43.62 13.98 7.70
C THR A 363 43.38 14.86 8.92
N GLU A 364 44.41 15.07 9.73
CA GLU A 364 44.37 16.05 10.82
C GLU A 364 43.95 17.44 10.35
N GLN A 365 44.15 17.73 9.08
CA GLN A 365 43.77 18.96 8.41
C GLN A 365 42.26 19.04 8.19
N ALA A 366 41.59 17.95 7.79
CA ALA A 366 40.13 17.88 7.68
C ALA A 366 39.45 18.01 9.04
N ARG A 367 40.01 17.46 10.10
CA ARG A 367 39.56 17.73 11.48
C ARG A 367 39.61 19.21 11.82
N GLY A 368 40.67 19.91 11.43
CA GLY A 368 40.82 21.36 11.61
C GLY A 368 39.73 22.16 10.88
N GLU A 369 39.36 21.76 9.66
CA GLU A 369 38.33 22.44 8.86
C GLU A 369 36.91 22.24 9.37
N ALA A 370 36.59 21.08 9.90
CA ALA A 370 35.30 20.83 10.54
C ALA A 370 35.10 21.65 11.83
N TYR A 371 36.18 21.91 12.57
CA TYR A 371 36.15 22.84 13.70
C TYR A 371 35.85 24.28 13.27
N ARG A 372 36.23 24.64 12.05
CA ARG A 372 35.92 25.95 11.48
C ARG A 372 34.43 26.12 11.22
N LEU A 373 33.74 25.08 10.75
CA LEU A 373 32.28 25.08 10.61
C LEU A 373 31.55 25.24 11.95
N GLN A 374 32.09 24.68 13.05
CA GLN A 374 31.53 24.82 14.38
C GLN A 374 31.74 26.22 14.97
N ALA A 375 32.87 26.89 14.69
CA ALA A 375 33.13 28.23 15.20
C ALA A 375 32.15 29.30 14.68
N PHE A 376 31.32 28.94 13.70
CA PHE A 376 30.26 29.81 13.16
C PHE A 376 28.93 29.73 13.93
N ARG A 377 28.84 28.96 15.02
CA ARG A 377 27.72 29.08 15.94
C ARG A 377 27.77 30.42 16.67
N HIS A 378 26.68 31.17 16.61
CA HIS A 378 26.49 32.27 17.51
C HIS A 378 26.34 31.77 18.93
N PRO A 379 26.86 32.51 19.93
CA PRO A 379 26.60 32.23 21.32
C PRO A 379 25.09 32.28 21.64
#